data_14dc141386c9808fdd661f899f420a7d
#
_entry.id   14dc141386c9808fdd661f899f420a7d
#
_cell.length_a   1.000
_cell.length_b   1.000
_cell.length_c   1.000
_cell.angle_alpha   90.00
_cell.angle_beta   90.00
_cell.angle_gamma   90.00
#
_symmetry.space_group_name_H-M   'P 1'
#
loop_
_entity.id
_entity.type
_entity.pdbx_description
1 polymer ?
#
loop_
_entity_poly.entity_id
_entity_poly.type
_entity_poly.pdbx_seq_one_letter_code
_entity_poly.pdbx_strand_id
1 'polypeptide(L)'
;MLKSRIADRRFNILALLSCVAFVAIAAAQESPTPTPSPAPEESRSPSTSPEQSVPPSSTPEQTPSPSPARSVRISFIPPPMDGTISLGIYDQAGKLVRVLQQNAQLDDFAIGADALVTRWDGKDDGHQDSPSGRYHARGYLVGPTKREDLGETSPPSTQIEANVVKVRLVRNPLRKDKKPVVELGIGFNSEGSYLKTGDGLPLFKVSETPNVTRAGIVAKSENAVDIWQDDGTSVHQFRVSNVDQMMAFDCGEFELK
;
A
#
# COMPACT_ATOMS: atom_id res chain seq x y z
N MET A 1 -6.47 -36.85 51.90
CA MET A 1 -6.49 -35.62 52.70
C MET A 1 -5.18 -34.88 52.49
N LEU A 2 -5.15 -33.86 51.63
CA LEU A 2 -4.11 -32.82 51.67
C LEU A 2 -4.70 -31.55 51.07
N LYS A 3 -4.72 -30.49 51.86
CA LYS A 3 -5.38 -29.21 51.62
C LYS A 3 -4.55 -28.31 50.68
N SER A 4 -5.22 -27.78 49.68
CA SER A 4 -4.85 -26.65 48.85
C SER A 4 -4.57 -25.39 49.69
N ARG A 5 -3.49 -24.66 49.36
CA ARG A 5 -3.28 -23.27 49.77
C ARG A 5 -3.27 -22.39 48.55
N ILE A 6 -4.33 -21.63 48.40
CA ILE A 6 -4.46 -20.49 47.48
C ILE A 6 -3.70 -19.32 48.12
N ALA A 7 -2.72 -18.77 47.41
CA ALA A 7 -2.03 -17.53 47.78
C ALA A 7 -2.54 -16.40 46.93
N ASP A 8 -3.32 -15.53 47.57
CA ASP A 8 -3.83 -14.25 47.09
C ASP A 8 -2.66 -13.25 46.98
N ARG A 9 -2.35 -12.77 45.80
CA ARG A 9 -1.44 -11.62 45.60
C ARG A 9 -2.24 -10.45 45.04
N ARG A 10 -2.65 -9.56 45.92
CA ARG A 10 -3.17 -8.25 45.61
C ARG A 10 -2.00 -7.36 45.14
N PHE A 11 -2.04 -6.94 43.91
CA PHE A 11 -1.11 -5.91 43.38
C PHE A 11 -1.71 -4.52 43.59
N ASN A 12 -1.00 -3.72 44.37
CA ASN A 12 -1.28 -2.31 44.60
C ASN A 12 -0.95 -1.50 43.35
N ILE A 13 -1.96 -0.79 42.83
CA ILE A 13 -1.81 0.22 41.79
C ILE A 13 -1.43 1.54 42.48
N LEU A 14 -0.20 1.99 42.27
CA LEU A 14 0.25 3.32 42.65
C LEU A 14 0.12 4.22 41.39
N ALA A 15 -0.88 5.12 41.41
CA ALA A 15 -1.08 6.13 40.39
C ALA A 15 -0.09 7.28 40.62
N LEU A 16 0.81 7.51 39.67
CA LEU A 16 1.65 8.71 39.58
C LEU A 16 1.07 9.65 38.52
N LEU A 17 0.40 10.70 39.01
CA LEU A 17 -0.01 11.86 38.21
C LEU A 17 1.24 12.69 37.92
N SER A 18 1.65 12.79 36.65
CA SER A 18 2.64 13.78 36.20
C SER A 18 1.93 14.86 35.39
N CYS A 19 1.81 16.07 35.98
CA CYS A 19 1.40 17.29 35.31
C CYS A 19 2.55 17.78 34.44
N VAL A 20 2.36 17.83 33.13
CA VAL A 20 3.24 18.55 32.21
C VAL A 20 2.51 19.80 31.74
N ALA A 21 3.06 20.95 32.16
CA ALA A 21 2.60 22.26 31.75
C ALA A 21 3.08 22.56 30.32
N PHE A 22 2.15 22.82 29.41
CA PHE A 22 2.43 23.34 28.08
C PHE A 22 2.60 24.85 28.13
N VAL A 23 3.81 25.33 27.82
CA VAL A 23 4.08 26.73 27.52
C VAL A 23 3.84 26.95 26.02
N ALA A 24 2.83 27.73 25.70
CA ALA A 24 2.55 28.17 24.33
C ALA A 24 3.44 29.37 24.00
N ILE A 25 4.35 29.24 23.04
CA ILE A 25 5.08 30.35 22.44
C ILE A 25 4.32 30.74 21.16
N ALA A 26 3.70 31.90 21.19
CA ALA A 26 3.11 32.54 20.03
C ALA A 26 4.21 33.22 19.22
N ALA A 27 4.51 32.76 18.04
CA ALA A 27 5.32 33.45 17.05
C ALA A 27 4.40 34.22 16.10
N ALA A 28 4.51 35.53 16.12
CA ALA A 28 3.84 36.43 15.19
C ALA A 28 4.51 36.32 13.81
N GLN A 29 3.73 36.01 12.78
CA GLN A 29 4.15 36.10 11.38
C GLN A 29 3.75 37.47 10.82
N GLU A 30 4.75 38.27 10.48
CA GLU A 30 4.59 39.51 9.70
C GLU A 30 4.35 39.15 8.21
N SER A 31 3.26 39.69 7.67
CA SER A 31 2.94 39.65 6.24
C SER A 31 3.78 40.62 5.44
N PRO A 32 4.38 40.25 4.31
CA PRO A 32 4.98 41.23 3.41
C PRO A 32 3.92 41.90 2.53
N THR A 33 4.02 43.23 2.52
CA THR A 33 3.25 44.17 1.69
C THR A 33 3.55 44.04 0.21
N PRO A 34 2.58 44.10 -0.71
CA PRO A 34 2.82 44.08 -2.14
C PRO A 34 3.35 45.44 -2.67
N THR A 35 4.45 45.38 -3.40
CA THR A 35 5.03 46.50 -4.16
C THR A 35 4.29 46.70 -5.50
N PRO A 36 3.97 47.94 -5.88
CA PRO A 36 3.22 48.22 -7.12
C PRO A 36 4.09 48.14 -8.38
N SER A 37 3.46 47.61 -9.43
CA SER A 37 3.92 47.50 -10.80
C SER A 37 4.03 48.88 -11.49
N PRO A 38 5.06 49.18 -12.28
CA PRO A 38 5.02 50.34 -13.19
C PRO A 38 4.38 50.00 -14.54
N ALA A 39 3.65 50.99 -15.04
CA ALA A 39 2.88 50.99 -16.27
C ALA A 39 3.76 51.11 -17.54
N PRO A 40 3.19 50.88 -18.74
CA PRO A 40 3.93 50.74 -19.99
C PRO A 40 4.19 52.08 -20.69
N GLU A 41 5.37 52.22 -21.30
CA GLU A 41 5.66 53.31 -22.27
C GLU A 41 5.52 52.83 -23.70
N GLU A 42 4.68 53.56 -24.42
CA GLU A 42 4.59 53.56 -25.91
C GLU A 42 5.84 54.22 -26.51
N SER A 43 6.39 53.68 -27.58
CA SER A 43 6.91 54.54 -28.67
C SER A 43 7.25 53.76 -29.95
N ARG A 44 6.43 53.98 -30.95
CA ARG A 44 6.69 54.36 -32.37
C ARG A 44 7.66 53.54 -33.25
N SER A 45 7.04 52.96 -34.29
CA SER A 45 7.64 52.67 -35.63
C SER A 45 8.42 53.85 -36.25
N PRO A 46 9.38 53.61 -37.21
CA PRO A 46 8.94 53.34 -38.56
C PRO A 46 9.74 52.32 -39.40
N SER A 47 9.02 51.64 -40.24
CA SER A 47 9.23 51.29 -41.66
C SER A 47 10.66 51.29 -42.23
N THR A 48 11.08 50.16 -42.73
CA THR A 48 11.62 49.96 -44.10
C THR A 48 11.69 48.46 -44.44
N SER A 49 11.04 48.07 -45.51
CA SER A 49 11.27 46.84 -46.28
C SER A 49 12.49 47.05 -47.20
N PRO A 50 13.31 46.07 -47.55
CA PRO A 50 12.91 45.06 -48.51
C PRO A 50 13.51 43.65 -48.39
N GLU A 51 12.81 42.73 -49.05
CA GLU A 51 13.31 41.66 -49.92
C GLU A 51 13.86 40.36 -49.34
N GLN A 52 13.04 39.35 -49.54
CA GLN A 52 13.30 37.99 -50.00
C GLN A 52 14.51 37.21 -49.42
N SER A 53 14.17 36.25 -48.58
CA SER A 53 14.70 34.88 -48.70
C SER A 53 13.76 33.91 -48.01
N VAL A 54 13.13 33.04 -48.77
CA VAL A 54 12.29 31.92 -48.28
C VAL A 54 13.21 30.85 -47.75
N PRO A 55 13.20 30.53 -46.43
CA PRO A 55 13.80 29.31 -45.95
C PRO A 55 12.82 28.15 -46.13
N PRO A 56 13.31 26.90 -46.27
CA PRO A 56 12.47 25.73 -46.55
C PRO A 56 11.50 25.46 -45.40
N SER A 57 10.27 25.18 -45.82
CA SER A 57 9.17 24.71 -44.98
C SER A 57 9.63 23.59 -44.08
N SER A 58 9.91 23.90 -42.82
CA SER A 58 9.98 22.90 -41.77
C SER A 58 8.58 22.35 -41.56
N THR A 59 8.35 21.12 -42.01
CA THR A 59 7.19 20.31 -41.65
C THR A 59 7.03 20.42 -40.13
N PRO A 60 5.88 20.84 -39.60
CA PRO A 60 5.67 20.82 -38.16
C PRO A 60 5.79 19.37 -37.69
N GLU A 61 6.80 19.12 -36.89
CA GLU A 61 6.96 17.88 -36.14
C GLU A 61 5.67 17.71 -35.35
N GLN A 62 4.86 16.73 -35.76
CA GLN A 62 3.61 16.40 -35.05
C GLN A 62 3.99 15.94 -33.65
N THR A 63 3.86 16.83 -32.70
CA THR A 63 3.85 16.46 -31.27
C THR A 63 2.87 15.31 -31.10
N PRO A 64 3.28 14.13 -30.59
CA PRO A 64 2.37 13.02 -30.45
C PRO A 64 1.20 13.46 -29.58
N SER A 65 0.00 13.41 -30.18
CA SER A 65 -1.24 13.69 -29.46
C SER A 65 -1.30 12.72 -28.27
N PRO A 66 -1.51 13.20 -27.03
CA PRO A 66 -1.60 12.31 -25.90
C PRO A 66 -2.72 11.30 -26.16
N SER A 67 -2.37 10.02 -26.12
CA SER A 67 -3.37 8.94 -26.21
C SER A 67 -4.44 9.18 -25.15
N PRO A 68 -5.73 8.96 -25.47
CA PRO A 68 -6.80 9.16 -24.51
C PRO A 68 -6.50 8.38 -23.23
N ALA A 69 -6.58 9.04 -22.09
CA ALA A 69 -6.27 8.43 -20.80
C ALA A 69 -7.21 7.22 -20.59
N ARG A 70 -6.64 6.02 -20.60
CA ARG A 70 -7.34 4.76 -20.35
C ARG A 70 -7.62 4.71 -18.87
N SER A 71 -8.89 4.70 -18.46
CA SER A 71 -9.25 4.65 -17.04
C SER A 71 -10.44 3.74 -16.83
N VAL A 72 -10.28 2.79 -15.93
CA VAL A 72 -11.34 1.86 -15.52
C VAL A 72 -11.81 2.21 -14.12
N ARG A 73 -13.12 2.41 -13.96
CA ARG A 73 -13.75 2.57 -12.64
C ARG A 73 -14.04 1.20 -12.05
N ILE A 74 -13.59 0.99 -10.83
CA ILE A 74 -13.75 -0.25 -10.06
C ILE A 74 -14.63 0.08 -8.86
N SER A 75 -15.73 -0.65 -8.68
CA SER A 75 -16.66 -0.47 -7.57
C SER A 75 -16.79 -1.78 -6.81
N PHE A 76 -16.80 -1.73 -5.48
CA PHE A 76 -16.92 -2.92 -4.65
C PHE A 76 -17.57 -2.60 -3.29
N ILE A 77 -18.21 -3.61 -2.71
CA ILE A 77 -18.74 -3.56 -1.36
C ILE A 77 -17.66 -4.16 -0.44
N PRO A 78 -17.14 -3.40 0.54
CA PRO A 78 -16.15 -3.93 1.45
C PRO A 78 -16.75 -5.07 2.29
N PRO A 79 -15.94 -6.09 2.63
CA PRO A 79 -16.37 -7.10 3.59
C PRO A 79 -16.77 -6.48 4.94
N PRO A 80 -17.73 -7.10 5.69
CA PRO A 80 -18.20 -6.57 6.97
C PRO A 80 -17.22 -6.87 8.11
N MET A 81 -16.06 -6.25 8.08
CA MET A 81 -15.00 -6.37 9.07
C MET A 81 -14.20 -5.07 9.10
N ASP A 82 -13.73 -4.65 10.26
CA ASP A 82 -12.80 -3.53 10.38
C ASP A 82 -11.41 -3.93 9.90
N GLY A 83 -10.70 -3.00 9.28
CA GLY A 83 -9.36 -3.24 8.79
C GLY A 83 -8.94 -2.34 7.64
N THR A 84 -7.84 -2.70 7.01
CA THR A 84 -7.28 -2.03 5.84
C THR A 84 -7.47 -2.86 4.59
N ILE A 85 -7.49 -2.22 3.45
CA ILE A 85 -7.73 -2.85 2.16
C ILE A 85 -6.45 -2.86 1.33
N SER A 86 -6.12 -4.06 0.81
CA SER A 86 -5.17 -4.21 -0.29
C SER A 86 -5.91 -4.73 -1.53
N LEU A 87 -5.70 -4.06 -2.66
CA LEU A 87 -6.43 -4.31 -3.91
C LEU A 87 -5.45 -4.40 -5.08
N GLY A 88 -5.57 -5.44 -5.88
CA GLY A 88 -4.75 -5.66 -7.06
C GLY A 88 -5.56 -5.88 -8.33
N ILE A 89 -4.93 -5.59 -9.45
CA ILE A 89 -5.41 -5.89 -10.80
C ILE A 89 -4.64 -7.08 -11.33
N TYR A 90 -5.35 -8.03 -11.90
CA TYR A 90 -4.83 -9.29 -12.39
C TYR A 90 -5.21 -9.47 -13.86
N ASP A 91 -4.32 -10.09 -14.62
CA ASP A 91 -4.60 -10.52 -15.99
C ASP A 91 -5.46 -11.81 -16.02
N GLN A 92 -5.78 -12.26 -17.22
CA GLN A 92 -6.55 -13.50 -17.43
C GLN A 92 -5.85 -14.76 -16.90
N ALA A 93 -4.52 -14.75 -16.81
CA ALA A 93 -3.74 -15.86 -16.25
C ALA A 93 -3.72 -15.82 -14.71
N GLY A 94 -4.29 -14.77 -14.09
CA GLY A 94 -4.28 -14.57 -12.64
C GLY A 94 -2.97 -13.99 -12.12
N LYS A 95 -2.11 -13.47 -12.99
CA LYS A 95 -0.89 -12.76 -12.60
C LYS A 95 -1.24 -11.33 -12.15
N LEU A 96 -0.66 -10.90 -11.05
CA LEU A 96 -0.75 -9.53 -10.57
C LEU A 96 -0.07 -8.59 -11.58
N VAL A 97 -0.81 -7.59 -12.05
CA VAL A 97 -0.37 -6.56 -13.00
C VAL A 97 -0.10 -5.25 -12.29
N ARG A 98 -1.01 -4.90 -11.37
CA ARG A 98 -0.94 -3.62 -10.65
C ARG A 98 -1.36 -3.79 -9.20
N VAL A 99 -0.56 -3.29 -8.27
CA VAL A 99 -1.00 -3.02 -6.89
C VAL A 99 -1.75 -1.68 -6.91
N LEU A 100 -3.07 -1.75 -6.85
CA LEU A 100 -3.91 -0.55 -6.96
C LEU A 100 -4.01 0.19 -5.64
N GLN A 101 -4.09 -0.57 -4.53
CA GLN A 101 -4.10 -0.06 -3.17
C GLN A 101 -3.34 -1.02 -2.26
N GLN A 102 -2.58 -0.48 -1.33
CA GLN A 102 -1.85 -1.25 -0.32
C GLN A 102 -2.16 -0.69 1.07
N ASN A 103 -2.68 -1.51 1.95
CA ASN A 103 -2.96 -1.16 3.35
C ASN A 103 -3.78 0.14 3.51
N ALA A 104 -4.69 0.40 2.55
CA ALA A 104 -5.51 1.60 2.49
C ALA A 104 -6.62 1.55 3.54
N GLN A 105 -6.94 2.70 4.13
CA GLN A 105 -8.13 2.84 4.99
C GLN A 105 -9.39 2.93 4.14
N LEU A 106 -10.54 2.68 4.73
CA LEU A 106 -11.83 2.83 4.01
C LEU A 106 -12.04 4.26 3.48
N ASP A 107 -11.53 5.25 4.21
CA ASP A 107 -11.64 6.68 3.87
C ASP A 107 -10.74 7.09 2.69
N ASP A 108 -9.80 6.25 2.29
CA ASP A 108 -8.96 6.48 1.11
C ASP A 108 -9.70 6.20 -0.20
N PHE A 109 -10.90 5.61 -0.12
CA PHE A 109 -11.72 5.31 -1.28
C PHE A 109 -12.83 6.35 -1.48
N ALA A 110 -13.13 6.65 -2.73
CA ALA A 110 -14.29 7.47 -3.05
C ALA A 110 -15.59 6.71 -2.71
N ILE A 111 -16.55 7.42 -2.11
CA ILE A 111 -17.86 6.84 -1.80
C ILE A 111 -18.76 6.97 -3.02
N GLY A 112 -19.22 5.85 -3.57
CA GLY A 112 -20.29 5.79 -4.57
C GLY A 112 -21.67 5.72 -3.92
N ALA A 113 -22.72 5.51 -4.72
CA ALA A 113 -24.08 5.42 -4.20
C ALA A 113 -24.26 4.23 -3.21
N ASP A 114 -23.72 3.06 -3.57
CA ASP A 114 -23.88 1.82 -2.78
C ASP A 114 -22.57 1.04 -2.62
N ALA A 115 -21.42 1.64 -2.96
CA ALA A 115 -20.15 0.95 -3.01
C ALA A 115 -18.96 1.91 -2.85
N LEU A 116 -17.83 1.40 -2.41
CA LEU A 116 -16.55 2.08 -2.52
C LEU A 116 -16.07 2.04 -3.98
N VAL A 117 -15.37 3.10 -4.38
CA VAL A 117 -14.91 3.28 -5.75
C VAL A 117 -13.44 3.64 -5.77
N THR A 118 -12.72 3.01 -6.67
CA THR A 118 -11.37 3.39 -7.05
C THR A 118 -11.23 3.39 -8.58
N ARG A 119 -10.08 3.80 -9.09
CA ARG A 119 -9.80 3.85 -10.53
C ARG A 119 -8.45 3.23 -10.83
N TRP A 120 -8.40 2.50 -11.94
CA TRP A 120 -7.15 2.03 -12.53
C TRP A 120 -6.87 2.83 -13.80
N ASP A 121 -5.65 3.30 -13.96
CA ASP A 121 -5.19 4.10 -15.11
C ASP A 121 -4.79 3.26 -16.34
N GLY A 122 -4.97 1.95 -16.28
CA GLY A 122 -4.59 1.02 -17.33
C GLY A 122 -3.09 0.72 -17.40
N LYS A 123 -2.33 1.07 -16.35
CA LYS A 123 -0.87 0.84 -16.29
C LYS A 123 -0.52 -0.25 -15.28
N ASP A 124 0.60 -0.92 -15.52
CA ASP A 124 1.20 -1.85 -14.57
C ASP A 124 1.98 -1.14 -13.45
N ASP A 125 2.59 -1.91 -12.54
CA ASP A 125 3.42 -1.37 -11.46
C ASP A 125 4.69 -0.66 -11.96
N GLY A 126 5.14 -0.95 -13.18
CA GLY A 126 6.23 -0.26 -13.86
C GLY A 126 5.80 1.00 -14.60
N HIS A 127 4.54 1.44 -14.45
CA HIS A 127 3.93 2.57 -15.16
C HIS A 127 3.87 2.42 -16.69
N GLN A 128 4.00 1.18 -17.19
CA GLN A 128 3.85 0.85 -18.60
C GLN A 128 2.36 0.59 -18.91
N ASP A 129 1.92 0.97 -20.10
CA ASP A 129 0.55 0.70 -20.54
C ASP A 129 0.29 -0.80 -20.64
N SER A 130 -0.72 -1.26 -19.92
CA SER A 130 -1.15 -2.66 -19.98
C SER A 130 -1.85 -2.94 -21.32
N PRO A 131 -1.67 -4.13 -21.91
CA PRO A 131 -2.36 -4.50 -23.16
C PRO A 131 -3.89 -4.39 -23.05
N SER A 132 -4.56 -4.09 -24.14
CA SER A 132 -6.04 -4.22 -24.19
C SER A 132 -6.44 -5.66 -23.93
N GLY A 133 -7.50 -5.85 -23.15
CA GLY A 133 -7.94 -7.20 -22.78
C GLY A 133 -8.77 -7.23 -21.51
N ARG A 134 -9.07 -8.44 -21.07
CA ARG A 134 -9.82 -8.69 -19.83
C ARG A 134 -8.88 -8.72 -18.64
N TYR A 135 -9.33 -8.05 -17.58
CA TYR A 135 -8.66 -7.98 -16.30
C TYR A 135 -9.64 -8.24 -15.17
N HIS A 136 -9.12 -8.57 -14.02
CA HIS A 136 -9.88 -8.89 -12.83
C HIS A 136 -9.35 -8.08 -11.65
N ALA A 137 -10.23 -7.42 -10.89
CA ALA A 137 -9.84 -6.75 -9.67
C ALA A 137 -10.27 -7.58 -8.45
N ARG A 138 -9.33 -7.86 -7.56
CA ARG A 138 -9.60 -8.57 -6.31
C ARG A 138 -8.70 -8.06 -5.20
N GLY A 139 -9.15 -8.22 -3.96
CA GLY A 139 -8.41 -7.74 -2.81
C GLY A 139 -8.68 -8.51 -1.54
N TYR A 140 -8.05 -8.00 -0.49
CA TYR A 140 -8.19 -8.51 0.87
C TYR A 140 -8.46 -7.34 1.81
N LEU A 141 -9.44 -7.51 2.68
CA LEU A 141 -9.58 -6.70 3.86
C LEU A 141 -8.79 -7.38 4.97
N VAL A 142 -7.78 -6.70 5.48
CA VAL A 142 -6.85 -7.17 6.50
C VAL A 142 -7.29 -6.58 7.83
N GLY A 143 -7.76 -7.41 8.74
CA GLY A 143 -8.20 -7.03 10.08
C GLY A 143 -7.02 -6.63 10.98
N PRO A 144 -7.28 -6.46 12.29
CA PRO A 144 -6.27 -5.96 13.22
C PRO A 144 -5.16 -6.98 13.44
N THR A 145 -4.16 -6.94 12.57
CA THR A 145 -2.91 -7.68 12.72
C THR A 145 -2.02 -7.00 13.77
N LYS A 146 -1.26 -7.79 14.50
CA LYS A 146 -0.34 -7.30 15.52
C LYS A 146 1.08 -7.70 15.16
N ARG A 147 1.97 -6.73 15.12
CA ARG A 147 3.41 -6.94 14.98
C ARG A 147 4.09 -6.88 16.35
N GLU A 148 4.99 -7.80 16.59
CA GLU A 148 5.90 -7.83 17.73
C GLU A 148 7.33 -7.99 17.21
N ASP A 149 8.23 -7.11 17.65
CA ASP A 149 9.66 -7.22 17.40
C ASP A 149 10.26 -8.18 18.42
N LEU A 150 10.83 -9.27 17.95
CA LEU A 150 11.48 -10.28 18.81
C LEU A 150 12.98 -10.00 19.00
N GLY A 151 13.49 -8.93 18.39
CA GLY A 151 14.86 -8.48 18.50
C GLY A 151 15.83 -9.14 17.52
N GLU A 152 17.11 -8.91 17.76
CA GLU A 152 18.19 -9.47 16.95
C GLU A 152 18.33 -10.97 17.15
N THR A 153 18.65 -11.68 16.09
CA THR A 153 18.82 -13.13 16.08
C THR A 153 19.98 -13.53 15.15
N SER A 154 20.39 -14.77 15.24
CA SER A 154 21.30 -15.34 14.23
C SER A 154 20.52 -15.74 12.99
N PRO A 155 21.13 -15.65 11.79
CA PRO A 155 20.51 -16.14 10.57
C PRO A 155 20.07 -17.59 10.74
N PRO A 156 18.86 -17.96 10.27
CA PRO A 156 18.40 -19.33 10.37
C PRO A 156 19.38 -20.28 9.65
N SER A 157 19.78 -21.34 10.34
CA SER A 157 20.76 -22.33 9.86
C SER A 157 20.22 -23.20 8.71
N THR A 158 18.93 -23.20 8.48
CA THR A 158 18.26 -24.00 7.46
C THR A 158 17.86 -23.10 6.30
N GLN A 159 18.17 -23.53 5.07
CA GLN A 159 17.54 -22.91 3.89
C GLN A 159 16.04 -23.09 4.05
N ILE A 160 15.33 -21.97 4.14
CA ILE A 160 13.87 -21.98 4.26
C ILE A 160 13.33 -22.43 2.91
N GLU A 161 12.97 -23.70 2.81
CA GLU A 161 12.49 -24.32 1.57
C GLU A 161 11.14 -23.80 1.11
N ALA A 162 10.38 -23.14 1.99
CA ALA A 162 9.08 -22.57 1.64
C ALA A 162 8.96 -21.14 2.21
N ASN A 163 9.25 -20.15 1.38
CA ASN A 163 8.95 -18.74 1.70
C ASN A 163 7.44 -18.42 1.72
N VAL A 164 6.59 -19.44 1.73
CA VAL A 164 5.13 -19.31 1.63
C VAL A 164 4.46 -20.23 2.63
N VAL A 165 3.49 -19.71 3.37
CA VAL A 165 2.66 -20.46 4.31
C VAL A 165 1.18 -20.33 3.93
N LYS A 166 0.41 -21.42 4.14
CA LYS A 166 -1.03 -21.41 3.91
C LYS A 166 -1.75 -20.97 5.18
N VAL A 167 -2.59 -19.96 5.07
CA VAL A 167 -3.40 -19.43 6.15
C VAL A 167 -4.88 -19.55 5.78
N ARG A 168 -5.68 -20.06 6.71
CA ARG A 168 -7.14 -20.11 6.54
C ARG A 168 -7.70 -18.77 7.00
N LEU A 169 -8.46 -18.13 6.10
CA LEU A 169 -9.05 -16.82 6.35
C LEU A 169 -10.45 -16.93 6.98
N VAL A 170 -10.91 -15.82 7.52
CA VAL A 170 -12.32 -15.62 7.88
C VAL A 170 -13.16 -15.67 6.60
N ARG A 171 -14.30 -16.36 6.67
CA ARG A 171 -15.21 -16.47 5.54
C ARG A 171 -15.91 -15.13 5.29
N ASN A 172 -15.79 -14.61 4.09
CA ASN A 172 -16.55 -13.45 3.66
C ASN A 172 -18.01 -13.86 3.37
N PRO A 173 -19.00 -13.36 4.11
CA PRO A 173 -20.41 -13.71 3.90
C PRO A 173 -20.96 -13.21 2.56
N LEU A 174 -20.33 -12.19 1.95
CA LEU A 174 -20.70 -11.64 0.65
C LEU A 174 -20.19 -12.47 -0.54
N ARG A 175 -19.33 -13.46 -0.29
CA ARG A 175 -18.78 -14.33 -1.33
C ARG A 175 -19.46 -15.69 -1.35
N LYS A 176 -19.65 -16.20 -2.55
CA LYS A 176 -20.15 -17.58 -2.79
C LYS A 176 -19.03 -18.61 -2.78
N ASP A 177 -17.78 -18.22 -2.99
CA ASP A 177 -16.66 -19.15 -3.07
C ASP A 177 -16.28 -19.71 -1.68
N LYS A 178 -15.74 -20.94 -1.69
CA LYS A 178 -15.47 -21.70 -0.47
C LYS A 178 -13.98 -21.77 -0.13
N LYS A 179 -13.14 -20.94 -0.71
CA LYS A 179 -11.68 -21.02 -0.51
C LYS A 179 -11.18 -19.94 0.44
N PRO A 180 -11.40 -20.08 1.75
CA PRO A 180 -10.86 -19.12 2.73
C PRO A 180 -9.38 -19.43 3.05
N VAL A 181 -8.57 -19.78 2.06
CA VAL A 181 -7.15 -20.08 2.23
C VAL A 181 -6.35 -19.17 1.30
N VAL A 182 -5.37 -18.49 1.86
CA VAL A 182 -4.39 -17.70 1.12
C VAL A 182 -2.99 -18.27 1.37
N GLU A 183 -2.16 -18.19 0.38
CA GLU A 183 -0.72 -18.37 0.52
C GLU A 183 -0.10 -17.03 0.89
N LEU A 184 0.61 -16.97 2.02
CA LEU A 184 1.32 -15.79 2.50
C LEU A 184 2.82 -15.99 2.33
N GLY A 185 3.45 -15.04 1.71
CA GLY A 185 4.90 -14.90 1.61
C GLY A 185 5.38 -13.60 2.23
N ILE A 186 6.69 -13.40 2.20
CA ILE A 186 7.33 -12.14 2.57
C ILE A 186 7.87 -11.44 1.33
N GLY A 187 7.67 -10.12 1.25
CA GLY A 187 8.30 -9.23 0.29
C GLY A 187 9.07 -8.14 0.98
N PHE A 188 9.96 -7.48 0.27
CA PHE A 188 10.67 -6.31 0.76
C PHE A 188 11.01 -5.36 -0.39
N ASN A 189 11.18 -4.10 -0.07
CA ASN A 189 11.58 -3.03 -0.97
C ASN A 189 12.44 -2.01 -0.21
N SER A 190 12.68 -0.84 -0.79
CA SER A 190 13.45 0.25 -0.16
C SER A 190 12.81 0.81 1.14
N GLU A 191 11.54 0.55 1.37
CA GLU A 191 10.80 1.06 2.54
C GLU A 191 10.71 0.04 3.68
N GLY A 192 11.10 -1.22 3.45
CA GLY A 192 11.07 -2.29 4.44
C GLY A 192 10.47 -3.59 3.95
N SER A 193 10.01 -4.42 4.88
CA SER A 193 9.43 -5.72 4.58
C SER A 193 7.92 -5.76 4.83
N TYR A 194 7.23 -6.62 4.10
CA TYR A 194 5.77 -6.77 4.15
C TYR A 194 5.33 -8.19 3.88
N LEU A 195 4.25 -8.63 4.52
CA LEU A 195 3.54 -9.83 4.14
C LEU A 195 2.81 -9.59 2.81
N LYS A 196 2.86 -10.57 1.93
CA LYS A 196 2.17 -10.55 0.63
C LYS A 196 1.47 -11.88 0.37
N THR A 197 0.51 -11.86 -0.54
CA THR A 197 -0.07 -13.09 -1.08
C THR A 197 0.93 -13.85 -1.95
N GLY A 198 0.67 -15.13 -2.20
CA GLY A 198 1.50 -15.95 -3.10
C GLY A 198 1.60 -15.39 -4.52
N ASP A 199 0.59 -14.66 -4.99
CA ASP A 199 0.59 -13.96 -6.27
C ASP A 199 1.22 -12.55 -6.24
N GLY A 200 1.69 -12.10 -5.08
CA GLY A 200 2.52 -10.91 -4.95
C GLY A 200 1.84 -9.67 -4.36
N LEU A 201 0.52 -9.67 -4.10
CA LEU A 201 -0.19 -8.51 -3.55
C LEU A 201 0.25 -8.23 -2.11
N PRO A 202 0.81 -7.03 -1.80
CA PRO A 202 1.18 -6.65 -0.44
C PRO A 202 -0.06 -6.51 0.45
N LEU A 203 0.02 -7.01 1.69
CA LEU A 203 -1.10 -7.03 2.63
C LEU A 203 -0.84 -6.25 3.92
N PHE A 204 0.33 -6.42 4.51
CA PHE A 204 0.63 -5.87 5.82
C PHE A 204 2.12 -5.54 5.96
N LYS A 205 2.45 -4.33 6.41
CA LYS A 205 3.83 -3.89 6.62
C LYS A 205 4.41 -4.52 7.87
N VAL A 206 5.53 -5.21 7.74
CA VAL A 206 6.23 -5.91 8.83
C VAL A 206 7.28 -5.01 9.46
N SER A 207 8.11 -4.35 8.66
CA SER A 207 9.14 -3.45 9.16
C SER A 207 9.32 -2.24 8.25
N GLU A 208 9.95 -1.20 8.79
CA GLU A 208 10.37 0.00 8.05
C GLU A 208 11.90 0.05 7.92
N THR A 209 12.55 -1.10 8.07
CA THR A 209 14.01 -1.20 7.93
C THR A 209 14.39 -1.01 6.47
N PRO A 210 15.16 0.00 6.12
CA PRO A 210 15.66 0.18 4.76
C PRO A 210 16.70 -0.90 4.45
N ASN A 211 16.96 -1.12 3.15
CA ASN A 211 18.03 -2.00 2.66
C ASN A 211 17.92 -3.47 3.09
N VAL A 212 16.71 -3.97 3.34
CA VAL A 212 16.53 -5.41 3.54
C VAL A 212 17.05 -6.16 2.33
N THR A 213 17.99 -7.07 2.55
CA THR A 213 18.64 -7.88 1.49
C THR A 213 18.00 -9.25 1.37
N ARG A 214 17.52 -9.79 2.50
CA ARG A 214 16.86 -11.08 2.57
C ARG A 214 15.78 -11.06 3.63
N ALA A 215 14.70 -11.77 3.38
CA ALA A 215 13.66 -12.01 4.36
C ALA A 215 13.00 -13.36 4.11
N GLY A 216 12.45 -13.96 5.15
CA GLY A 216 11.78 -15.25 5.04
C GLY A 216 10.88 -15.54 6.24
N ILE A 217 9.98 -16.50 6.07
CA ILE A 217 9.12 -17.00 7.14
C ILE A 217 9.86 -18.15 7.82
N VAL A 218 10.06 -18.07 9.15
CA VAL A 218 10.78 -19.07 9.95
C VAL A 218 9.82 -20.11 10.49
N ALA A 219 8.68 -19.66 11.00
CA ALA A 219 7.70 -20.51 11.63
C ALA A 219 6.28 -20.00 11.41
N LYS A 220 5.33 -20.91 11.52
CA LYS A 220 3.90 -20.63 11.50
C LYS A 220 3.23 -21.32 12.66
N SER A 221 2.44 -20.58 13.43
CA SER A 221 1.45 -21.11 14.36
C SER A 221 0.04 -21.05 13.75
N GLU A 222 -1.01 -21.29 14.52
CA GLU A 222 -2.38 -21.29 14.01
C GLU A 222 -2.77 -19.96 13.38
N ASN A 223 -2.47 -18.83 14.05
CA ASN A 223 -2.84 -17.47 13.64
C ASN A 223 -1.67 -16.49 13.61
N ALA A 224 -0.42 -16.96 13.68
CA ALA A 224 0.75 -16.09 13.62
C ALA A 224 1.83 -16.68 12.71
N VAL A 225 2.66 -15.79 12.19
CA VAL A 225 3.87 -16.12 11.44
C VAL A 225 5.07 -15.41 12.05
N ASP A 226 6.19 -16.12 12.18
CA ASP A 226 7.47 -15.55 12.55
C ASP A 226 8.30 -15.33 11.30
N ILE A 227 8.83 -14.12 11.18
CA ILE A 227 9.55 -13.61 10.03
C ILE A 227 10.93 -13.19 10.49
N TRP A 228 11.95 -13.57 9.75
CA TRP A 228 13.27 -12.99 9.89
C TRP A 228 13.57 -12.09 8.70
N GLN A 229 14.39 -11.08 8.92
CA GLN A 229 14.93 -10.22 7.87
C GLN A 229 16.38 -9.87 8.16
N ASP A 230 17.14 -9.67 7.10
CA ASP A 230 18.56 -9.33 7.11
C ASP A 230 18.75 -8.05 6.28
N ASP A 231 19.31 -7.02 6.87
CA ASP A 231 19.63 -5.76 6.21
C ASP A 231 21.09 -5.67 5.75
N GLY A 232 21.84 -6.78 5.87
CA GLY A 232 23.27 -6.87 5.56
C GLY A 232 24.15 -6.51 6.75
N THR A 233 23.61 -5.99 7.85
CA THR A 233 24.33 -5.61 9.08
C THR A 233 23.88 -6.47 10.26
N SER A 234 22.57 -6.66 10.38
CA SER A 234 21.94 -7.44 11.46
C SER A 234 20.77 -8.26 10.93
N VAL A 235 20.42 -9.28 11.70
CA VAL A 235 19.24 -10.11 11.43
C VAL A 235 18.24 -9.90 12.55
N HIS A 236 17.04 -9.46 12.21
CA HIS A 236 15.93 -9.25 13.12
C HIS A 236 14.82 -10.26 12.88
N GLN A 237 14.12 -10.59 13.95
CA GLN A 237 12.95 -11.46 13.90
C GLN A 237 11.71 -10.70 14.36
N PHE A 238 10.61 -10.90 13.64
CA PHE A 238 9.31 -10.33 13.95
C PHE A 238 8.28 -11.43 14.04
N ARG A 239 7.28 -11.24 14.90
CA ARG A 239 6.06 -12.03 14.92
C ARG A 239 4.90 -11.20 14.45
N VAL A 240 4.14 -11.71 13.48
CA VAL A 240 2.88 -11.11 13.02
C VAL A 240 1.75 -12.05 13.41
N SER A 241 0.89 -11.58 14.31
CA SER A 241 -0.26 -12.33 14.84
C SER A 241 -1.56 -11.87 14.18
N ASN A 242 -2.61 -12.70 14.28
CA ASN A 242 -3.92 -12.49 13.67
C ASN A 242 -3.89 -12.48 12.13
N VAL A 243 -2.93 -13.19 11.53
CA VAL A 243 -2.81 -13.30 10.07
C VAL A 243 -4.00 -14.04 9.42
N ASP A 244 -4.80 -14.74 10.22
CA ASP A 244 -6.06 -15.36 9.80
C ASP A 244 -7.23 -14.37 9.72
N GLN A 245 -7.14 -13.20 10.38
CA GLN A 245 -8.18 -12.18 10.42
C GLN A 245 -8.19 -11.35 9.13
N MET A 246 -8.40 -12.02 8.01
CA MET A 246 -8.51 -11.42 6.69
C MET A 246 -9.73 -11.96 5.95
N MET A 247 -10.35 -11.14 5.12
CA MET A 247 -11.42 -11.53 4.19
C MET A 247 -11.04 -11.19 2.76
N ALA A 248 -11.07 -12.19 1.89
CA ALA A 248 -10.93 -11.97 0.47
C ALA A 248 -12.23 -11.40 -0.12
N PHE A 249 -12.12 -10.50 -1.09
CA PHE A 249 -13.25 -9.97 -1.85
C PHE A 249 -12.89 -9.82 -3.33
N ASP A 250 -13.92 -9.69 -4.13
CA ASP A 250 -13.85 -9.66 -5.58
C ASP A 250 -14.56 -8.41 -6.08
N CYS A 251 -13.94 -7.66 -6.97
CA CYS A 251 -14.50 -6.46 -7.60
C CYS A 251 -14.98 -6.73 -9.03
N GLY A 252 -14.89 -7.98 -9.50
CA GLY A 252 -15.33 -8.39 -10.81
C GLY A 252 -14.30 -8.26 -11.92
N GLU A 253 -14.76 -8.64 -13.11
CA GLU A 253 -13.99 -8.55 -14.35
C GLU A 253 -14.38 -7.29 -15.13
N PHE A 254 -13.45 -6.77 -15.90
CA PHE A 254 -13.64 -5.64 -16.79
C PHE A 254 -12.71 -5.73 -18.00
N GLU A 255 -13.02 -4.95 -19.01
CA GLU A 255 -12.24 -4.88 -20.25
C GLU A 255 -11.49 -3.54 -20.32
N LEU A 256 -10.19 -3.61 -20.53
CA LEU A 256 -9.34 -2.47 -20.86
C LEU A 256 -9.29 -2.35 -22.38
N LYS A 257 -9.73 -1.21 -22.91
CA LYS A 257 -9.78 -0.91 -24.37
C LYS A 257 -8.55 -0.18 -24.83
#